data_0da0f162a643acefb679297c7123f36f
#
_entry.id   0da0f162a643acefb679297c7123f36f
#
_cell.length_a   1.000
_cell.length_b   1.000
_cell.length_c   1.000
_cell.angle_alpha   90.00
_cell.angle_beta   90.00
_cell.angle_gamma   90.00
#
_symmetry.space_group_name_H-M   'P 1'
#
loop_
_entity.id
_entity.type
_entity.pdbx_description
1 polymer ?
#
loop_
_entity_poly.entity_id
_entity_poly.type
_entity_poly.pdbx_seq_one_letter_code
_entity_poly.pdbx_strand_id
1 'polypeptide(L)'
;MTDVYQDLETRTLTIVADFAAPLARVWQIYADPRQLEKIWGPPEFPATVVDHELRPGGRVTYFMTGPDGEKYAGYWQVTAVDEPNGFEFDDGFADLDFNPDPEMPVSKNIFTFAEHDGGTRSTFVSIYESVEALQKVLDMGVIEGASSAINQIDGLLAG
;
A
#
# COMPACT_ATOMS: atom_id res chain seq x y z
N MET A 1 -0.45 12.28 11.09
CA MET A 1 0.93 12.68 10.85
C MET A 1 1.72 11.51 10.28
N THR A 2 2.51 11.77 9.25
CA THR A 2 3.21 10.73 8.50
C THR A 2 4.69 11.04 8.46
N ASP A 3 5.52 10.08 8.89
CA ASP A 3 6.97 10.19 8.82
C ASP A 3 7.50 9.25 7.75
N VAL A 4 8.46 9.72 6.95
CA VAL A 4 9.03 8.95 5.84
C VAL A 4 10.52 8.80 6.03
N TYR A 5 11.01 7.58 5.88
CA TYR A 5 12.43 7.25 5.98
C TYR A 5 12.84 6.47 4.74
N GLN A 6 13.97 6.82 4.14
CA GLN A 6 14.51 6.07 3.01
C GLN A 6 15.97 5.70 3.26
N ASP A 7 16.32 4.47 2.89
CA ASP A 7 17.67 3.94 3.07
C ASP A 7 18.11 3.26 1.77
N LEU A 8 19.03 3.90 1.06
CA LEU A 8 19.52 3.39 -0.22
C LEU A 8 20.39 2.14 -0.05
N GLU A 9 21.09 2.00 1.08
CA GLU A 9 21.92 0.82 1.33
C GLU A 9 21.10 -0.44 1.44
N THR A 10 19.98 -0.37 2.17
CA THR A 10 19.07 -1.50 2.36
C THR A 10 17.94 -1.51 1.34
N ARG A 11 17.89 -0.54 0.44
CA ARG A 11 16.88 -0.39 -0.61
C ARG A 11 15.46 -0.34 -0.04
N THR A 12 15.31 0.35 1.09
CA THR A 12 14.09 0.34 1.89
C THR A 12 13.46 1.72 1.97
N LEU A 13 12.14 1.76 1.81
CA LEU A 13 11.32 2.93 2.06
C LEU A 13 10.38 2.57 3.21
N THR A 14 10.39 3.39 4.27
CA THR A 14 9.54 3.17 5.45
C THR A 14 8.67 4.39 5.68
N ILE A 15 7.36 4.16 5.84
CA ILE A 15 6.41 5.21 6.17
C ILE A 15 5.74 4.82 7.49
N VAL A 16 5.74 5.74 8.46
CA VAL A 16 5.10 5.54 9.76
C VAL A 16 3.95 6.52 9.88
N ALA A 17 2.77 6.04 10.24
CA ALA A 17 1.59 6.88 10.40
C ALA A 17 0.82 6.47 11.65
N ASP A 18 0.35 7.47 12.42
CA ASP A 18 -0.46 7.25 13.61
C ASP A 18 -1.92 7.61 13.33
N PHE A 19 -2.82 6.74 13.75
CA PHE A 19 -4.26 6.91 13.53
C PHE A 19 -5.02 6.86 14.85
N ALA A 20 -6.02 7.74 14.98
CA ALA A 20 -6.87 7.83 16.16
C ALA A 20 -8.02 6.82 16.08
N ALA A 21 -7.70 5.54 16.00
CA ALA A 21 -8.67 4.46 15.89
C ALA A 21 -8.09 3.16 16.47
N PRO A 22 -8.96 2.24 16.95
CA PRO A 22 -8.49 0.96 17.48
C PRO A 22 -7.84 0.10 16.39
N LEU A 23 -6.96 -0.79 16.81
CA LEU A 23 -6.22 -1.70 15.94
C LEU A 23 -7.16 -2.48 14.98
N ALA A 24 -8.25 -3.03 15.51
CA ALA A 24 -9.21 -3.78 14.70
C ALA A 24 -9.86 -2.93 13.61
N ARG A 25 -10.07 -1.64 13.88
CA ARG A 25 -10.67 -0.74 12.89
C ARG A 25 -9.69 -0.42 11.76
N VAL A 26 -8.41 -0.21 12.10
CA VAL A 26 -7.36 0.03 11.07
C VAL A 26 -7.19 -1.22 10.22
N TRP A 27 -7.17 -2.40 10.84
CA TRP A 27 -7.09 -3.66 10.11
C TRP A 27 -8.20 -3.81 9.06
N GLN A 28 -9.44 -3.42 9.40
CA GLN A 28 -10.58 -3.52 8.48
C GLN A 28 -10.38 -2.73 7.19
N ILE A 29 -9.63 -1.65 7.23
CA ILE A 29 -9.36 -0.84 6.02
C ILE A 29 -8.68 -1.68 4.96
N TYR A 30 -7.78 -2.56 5.36
CA TYR A 30 -7.02 -3.42 4.45
C TYR A 30 -7.73 -4.75 4.18
N ALA A 31 -8.54 -5.20 5.12
CA ALA A 31 -9.26 -6.47 5.01
C ALA A 31 -10.56 -6.36 4.19
N ASP A 32 -11.10 -5.16 4.05
CA ASP A 32 -12.32 -4.90 3.30
C ASP A 32 -11.97 -4.22 1.97
N PRO A 33 -12.20 -4.87 0.80
CA PRO A 33 -11.81 -4.27 -0.48
C PRO A 33 -12.49 -2.94 -0.77
N ARG A 34 -13.70 -2.71 -0.27
CA ARG A 34 -14.40 -1.43 -0.49
C ARG A 34 -13.78 -0.30 0.32
N GLN A 35 -13.18 -0.60 1.47
CA GLN A 35 -12.43 0.38 2.26
C GLN A 35 -11.02 0.57 1.70
N LEU A 36 -10.36 -0.53 1.34
CA LEU A 36 -9.01 -0.47 0.76
C LEU A 36 -8.96 0.41 -0.48
N GLU A 37 -9.93 0.29 -1.37
CA GLU A 37 -9.92 1.08 -2.61
C GLU A 37 -10.09 2.58 -2.36
N LYS A 38 -10.64 2.97 -1.22
CA LYS A 38 -10.79 4.39 -0.87
C LYS A 38 -9.48 5.04 -0.44
N ILE A 39 -8.50 4.25 -0.05
CA ILE A 39 -7.24 4.77 0.49
C ILE A 39 -6.00 4.28 -0.27
N TRP A 40 -6.12 3.32 -1.16
CA TRP A 40 -4.96 2.75 -1.82
C TRP A 40 -4.35 3.68 -2.86
N GLY A 41 -5.16 4.33 -3.68
CA GLY A 41 -4.68 5.32 -4.63
C GLY A 41 -4.71 6.73 -4.06
N PRO A 42 -3.80 7.63 -4.50
CA PRO A 42 -3.90 9.03 -4.10
C PRO A 42 -5.18 9.67 -4.69
N PRO A 43 -5.61 10.83 -4.15
CA PRO A 43 -6.89 11.43 -4.57
C PRO A 43 -7.07 11.64 -6.07
N GLU A 44 -5.98 11.94 -6.78
CA GLU A 44 -6.01 12.16 -8.24
C GLU A 44 -6.07 10.86 -9.03
N PHE A 45 -5.75 9.73 -8.40
CA PHE A 45 -5.72 8.40 -9.00
C PHE A 45 -6.43 7.39 -8.10
N PRO A 46 -7.75 7.53 -7.93
CA PRO A 46 -8.49 6.61 -7.04
C PRO A 46 -8.39 5.17 -7.53
N ALA A 47 -8.26 4.26 -6.57
CA ALA A 47 -8.13 2.83 -6.86
C ALA A 47 -9.49 2.14 -6.91
N THR A 48 -9.58 1.11 -7.75
CA THR A 48 -10.68 0.16 -7.76
C THR A 48 -10.08 -1.21 -7.49
N VAL A 49 -10.53 -1.89 -6.43
CA VAL A 49 -10.05 -3.23 -6.10
C VAL A 49 -10.97 -4.26 -6.76
N VAL A 50 -10.39 -5.14 -7.56
CA VAL A 50 -11.12 -6.15 -8.34
C VAL A 50 -11.17 -7.48 -7.61
N ASP A 51 -10.00 -8.05 -7.31
CA ASP A 51 -9.88 -9.28 -6.53
C ASP A 51 -9.23 -8.96 -5.19
N HIS A 52 -9.71 -9.62 -4.14
CA HIS A 52 -9.17 -9.38 -2.80
C HIS A 52 -9.15 -10.69 -2.01
N GLU A 53 -7.97 -11.30 -1.95
CA GLU A 53 -7.73 -12.51 -1.18
C GLU A 53 -6.59 -12.25 -0.19
N LEU A 54 -6.92 -11.69 0.96
CA LEU A 54 -5.92 -11.36 1.98
C LEU A 54 -5.64 -12.60 2.84
N ARG A 55 -4.88 -13.53 2.25
CA ARG A 55 -4.44 -14.77 2.88
C ARG A 55 -3.13 -15.20 2.23
N PRO A 56 -2.29 -15.99 2.91
CA PRO A 56 -1.06 -16.48 2.29
C PRO A 56 -1.36 -17.21 0.97
N GLY A 57 -0.66 -16.83 -0.09
CA GLY A 57 -0.88 -17.35 -1.44
C GLY A 57 -2.00 -16.66 -2.21
N GLY A 58 -2.76 -15.78 -1.57
CA GLY A 58 -3.83 -15.03 -2.25
C GLY A 58 -3.32 -13.85 -3.04
N ARG A 59 -4.19 -13.26 -3.84
CA ARG A 59 -3.88 -12.07 -4.65
C ARG A 59 -4.88 -10.96 -4.39
N VAL A 60 -4.38 -9.73 -4.46
CA VAL A 60 -5.22 -8.53 -4.52
C VAL A 60 -4.89 -7.85 -5.83
N THR A 61 -5.89 -7.60 -6.65
CA THR A 61 -5.71 -6.92 -7.94
C THR A 61 -6.49 -5.63 -7.93
N TYR A 62 -5.91 -4.61 -8.55
CA TYR A 62 -6.51 -3.28 -8.54
C TYR A 62 -6.05 -2.48 -9.76
N PHE A 63 -6.79 -1.41 -10.05
CA PHE A 63 -6.31 -0.39 -10.97
C PHE A 63 -6.61 0.98 -10.41
N MET A 64 -5.77 1.94 -10.79
CA MET A 64 -5.95 3.35 -10.45
C MET A 64 -6.40 4.08 -11.71
N THR A 65 -7.35 5.00 -11.55
CA THR A 65 -7.90 5.75 -12.68
C THR A 65 -7.44 7.19 -12.58
N GLY A 66 -6.75 7.67 -13.62
CA GLY A 66 -6.26 9.03 -13.70
C GLY A 66 -7.33 10.02 -14.13
N PRO A 67 -7.00 11.34 -14.12
CA PRO A 67 -7.96 12.40 -14.44
C PRO A 67 -8.54 12.31 -15.86
N ASP A 68 -7.79 11.75 -16.79
CA ASP A 68 -8.22 11.60 -18.18
C ASP A 68 -8.85 10.24 -18.47
N GLY A 69 -9.12 9.45 -17.43
CA GLY A 69 -9.72 8.12 -17.58
C GLY A 69 -8.72 7.00 -17.84
N GLU A 70 -7.42 7.29 -17.91
CA GLU A 70 -6.38 6.28 -18.07
C GLU A 70 -6.31 5.38 -16.84
N LYS A 71 -6.00 4.11 -17.04
CA LYS A 71 -5.94 3.11 -15.97
C LYS A 71 -4.55 2.53 -15.82
N TYR A 72 -4.13 2.39 -14.58
CA TYR A 72 -2.84 1.81 -14.20
C TYR A 72 -3.10 0.64 -13.27
N ALA A 73 -2.81 -0.57 -13.71
CA ALA A 73 -3.08 -1.77 -12.92
C ALA A 73 -1.88 -2.20 -12.08
N GLY A 74 -2.18 -2.83 -10.96
CA GLY A 74 -1.19 -3.42 -10.10
C GLY A 74 -1.76 -4.66 -9.40
N TYR A 75 -0.89 -5.35 -8.67
CA TYR A 75 -1.28 -6.54 -7.94
C TYR A 75 -0.46 -6.71 -6.68
N TRP A 76 -1.04 -7.41 -5.70
CA TRP A 76 -0.32 -7.93 -4.55
C TRP A 76 -0.31 -9.44 -4.65
N GLN A 77 0.84 -10.04 -4.40
CA GLN A 77 0.95 -11.46 -4.10
C GLN A 77 1.14 -11.56 -2.60
N VAL A 78 0.11 -11.98 -1.88
CA VAL A 78 0.14 -12.04 -0.41
C VAL A 78 1.00 -13.22 0.03
N THR A 79 1.95 -12.97 0.94
CA THR A 79 2.89 -14.00 1.41
C THR A 79 2.65 -14.38 2.87
N ALA A 80 2.14 -13.45 3.69
CA ALA A 80 1.87 -13.72 5.10
C ALA A 80 0.74 -12.84 5.61
N VAL A 81 -0.05 -13.35 6.53
CA VAL A 81 -1.11 -12.58 7.20
C VAL A 81 -1.11 -12.92 8.68
N ASP A 82 -1.08 -11.89 9.53
CA ASP A 82 -1.17 -12.01 10.97
C ASP A 82 -2.21 -11.00 11.49
N GLU A 83 -3.48 -11.38 11.37
CA GLU A 83 -4.59 -10.51 11.77
C GLU A 83 -4.65 -10.32 13.29
N PRO A 84 -4.80 -9.10 13.81
CA PRO A 84 -4.90 -7.80 13.15
C PRO A 84 -3.57 -7.03 13.15
N ASN A 85 -2.45 -7.72 13.31
CA ASN A 85 -1.14 -7.10 13.53
C ASN A 85 -0.40 -6.72 12.26
N GLY A 86 -0.76 -7.32 11.12
CA GLY A 86 -0.11 -6.98 9.88
C GLY A 86 -0.19 -8.06 8.81
N PHE A 87 0.43 -7.77 7.69
CA PHE A 87 0.53 -8.71 6.58
C PHE A 87 1.73 -8.35 5.70
N GLU A 88 2.15 -9.31 4.87
CA GLU A 88 3.27 -9.13 3.94
C GLU A 88 2.84 -9.52 2.54
N PHE A 89 3.34 -8.79 1.57
CA PHE A 89 2.99 -9.05 0.17
C PHE A 89 4.06 -8.50 -0.77
N ASP A 90 4.10 -9.06 -1.97
CA ASP A 90 4.87 -8.48 -3.07
C ASP A 90 3.91 -7.61 -3.89
N ASP A 91 4.29 -6.37 -4.16
CA ASP A 91 3.50 -5.41 -4.92
C ASP A 91 4.20 -5.13 -6.24
N GLY A 92 3.46 -5.25 -7.31
CA GLY A 92 3.99 -5.04 -8.65
C GLY A 92 3.01 -4.32 -9.56
N PHE A 93 3.54 -3.91 -10.71
CA PHE A 93 2.75 -3.31 -11.78
C PHE A 93 2.23 -4.42 -12.69
N ALA A 94 1.09 -4.18 -13.31
CA ALA A 94 0.44 -5.16 -14.18
C ALA A 94 -0.21 -4.48 -15.39
N ASP A 95 -0.55 -5.29 -16.39
CA ASP A 95 -1.42 -4.84 -17.47
C ASP A 95 -2.88 -4.88 -16.99
N LEU A 96 -3.82 -4.47 -17.83
CA LEU A 96 -5.24 -4.41 -17.43
C LEU A 96 -5.91 -5.79 -17.29
N ASP A 97 -5.22 -6.85 -17.67
CA ASP A 97 -5.64 -8.22 -17.42
C ASP A 97 -4.96 -8.78 -16.15
N PHE A 98 -4.24 -7.92 -15.44
CA PHE A 98 -3.53 -8.22 -14.20
C PHE A 98 -2.38 -9.22 -14.35
N ASN A 99 -1.77 -9.26 -15.53
CA ASN A 99 -0.53 -9.99 -15.74
C ASN A 99 0.64 -9.12 -15.30
N PRO A 100 1.58 -9.66 -14.51
CA PRO A 100 2.73 -8.86 -14.05
C PRO A 100 3.53 -8.28 -15.20
N ASP A 101 3.94 -7.01 -15.05
CA ASP A 101 4.80 -6.33 -16.00
C ASP A 101 6.26 -6.63 -15.68
N PRO A 102 6.97 -7.42 -16.50
CA PRO A 102 8.35 -7.82 -16.20
C PRO A 102 9.35 -6.69 -16.26
N GLU A 103 8.99 -5.55 -16.85
CA GLU A 103 9.89 -4.40 -16.99
C GLU A 103 9.79 -3.43 -15.81
N MET A 104 8.79 -3.61 -14.94
CA MET A 104 8.58 -2.72 -13.81
C MET A 104 9.05 -3.37 -12.51
N PRO A 105 9.51 -2.55 -11.53
CA PRO A 105 10.00 -3.10 -10.27
C PRO A 105 8.91 -3.74 -9.44
N VAL A 106 9.29 -4.79 -8.69
CA VAL A 106 8.44 -5.43 -7.68
C VAL A 106 9.04 -5.12 -6.32
N SER A 107 8.23 -4.71 -5.37
CA SER A 107 8.67 -4.47 -4.00
C SER A 107 8.11 -5.52 -3.06
N LYS A 108 8.90 -5.85 -2.03
CA LYS A 108 8.42 -6.64 -0.90
C LYS A 108 7.91 -5.68 0.14
N ASN A 109 6.69 -5.90 0.63
CA ASN A 109 6.04 -4.99 1.56
C ASN A 109 5.69 -5.69 2.85
N ILE A 110 6.01 -5.03 3.96
CA ILE A 110 5.71 -5.51 5.31
C ILE A 110 4.93 -4.40 5.99
N PHE A 111 3.62 -4.63 6.19
CA PHE A 111 2.74 -3.66 6.84
C PHE A 111 2.42 -4.18 8.24
N THR A 112 2.74 -3.39 9.27
CA THR A 112 2.48 -3.76 10.66
C THR A 112 1.65 -2.69 11.34
N PHE A 113 0.76 -3.13 12.24
CA PHE A 113 -0.13 -2.28 12.99
C PHE A 113 -0.01 -2.63 14.47
N ALA A 114 0.16 -1.62 15.31
CA ALA A 114 0.31 -1.82 16.75
C ALA A 114 -0.43 -0.74 17.52
N GLU A 115 -0.96 -1.08 18.68
CA GLU A 115 -1.57 -0.09 19.56
C GLU A 115 -0.50 0.92 20.00
N HIS A 116 -0.85 2.20 19.98
CA HIS A 116 0.05 3.28 20.32
C HIS A 116 -0.73 4.50 20.79
N ASP A 117 -0.49 4.94 22.04
CA ASP A 117 -1.09 6.16 22.60
C ASP A 117 -2.62 6.25 22.45
N GLY A 118 -3.31 5.13 22.68
CA GLY A 118 -4.77 5.07 22.59
C GLY A 118 -5.31 4.92 21.17
N GLY A 119 -4.42 4.84 20.19
CA GLY A 119 -4.79 4.62 18.78
C GLY A 119 -3.96 3.50 18.18
N THR A 120 -3.60 3.64 16.91
CA THR A 120 -2.82 2.64 16.18
C THR A 120 -1.65 3.30 15.45
N ARG A 121 -0.47 2.72 15.59
CA ARG A 121 0.69 3.09 14.77
C ARG A 121 0.84 2.06 13.66
N SER A 122 0.85 2.56 12.44
CA SER A 122 1.06 1.73 11.25
C SER A 122 2.45 1.98 10.69
N THR A 123 3.17 0.90 10.38
CA THR A 123 4.50 0.98 9.77
C THR A 123 4.45 0.25 8.44
N PHE A 124 4.75 0.98 7.36
CA PHE A 124 4.71 0.47 6.00
C PHE A 124 6.14 0.40 5.47
N VAL A 125 6.69 -0.80 5.36
CA VAL A 125 8.04 -1.03 4.88
C VAL A 125 7.98 -1.60 3.47
N SER A 126 8.68 -0.95 2.53
CA SER A 126 8.80 -1.42 1.14
C SER A 126 10.26 -1.65 0.84
N ILE A 127 10.61 -2.85 0.40
CA ILE A 127 11.98 -3.26 0.09
C ILE A 127 12.06 -3.55 -1.40
N TYR A 128 13.01 -2.91 -2.08
CA TYR A 128 13.18 -3.04 -3.53
C TYR A 128 14.35 -3.98 -3.85
N GLU A 129 14.33 -4.56 -5.05
CA GLU A 129 15.33 -5.55 -5.46
C GLU A 129 16.71 -4.95 -5.75
N SER A 130 16.75 -3.62 -6.04
CA SER A 130 17.98 -2.91 -6.33
C SER A 130 17.84 -1.44 -5.98
N VAL A 131 18.97 -0.74 -5.89
CA VAL A 131 18.98 0.72 -5.69
C VAL A 131 18.32 1.41 -6.89
N GLU A 132 18.55 0.88 -8.09
CA GLU A 132 17.97 1.41 -9.32
C GLU A 132 16.44 1.27 -9.32
N ALA A 133 15.92 0.16 -8.82
CA ALA A 133 14.47 -0.03 -8.69
C ALA A 133 13.86 0.96 -7.70
N LEU A 134 14.51 1.15 -6.54
CA LEU A 134 14.07 2.14 -5.57
C LEU A 134 14.11 3.55 -6.16
N GLN A 135 15.21 3.91 -6.84
CA GLN A 135 15.35 5.22 -7.45
C GLN A 135 14.28 5.46 -8.51
N LYS A 136 13.95 4.44 -9.29
CA LYS A 136 12.91 4.55 -10.31
C LYS A 136 11.55 4.92 -9.70
N VAL A 137 11.14 4.28 -8.62
CA VAL A 137 9.86 4.61 -7.99
C VAL A 137 9.91 5.95 -7.25
N LEU A 138 11.07 6.32 -6.68
CA LEU A 138 11.24 7.65 -6.10
C LEU A 138 11.05 8.74 -7.15
N ASP A 139 11.61 8.54 -8.33
CA ASP A 139 11.47 9.47 -9.46
C ASP A 139 10.03 9.53 -9.99
N MET A 140 9.25 8.48 -9.80
CA MET A 140 7.83 8.42 -10.15
C MET A 140 6.93 9.10 -9.11
N GLY A 141 7.49 9.57 -7.99
CA GLY A 141 6.73 10.26 -6.96
C GLY A 141 6.08 9.34 -5.94
N VAL A 142 6.65 8.16 -5.66
CA VAL A 142 6.08 7.17 -4.74
C VAL A 142 5.87 7.73 -3.33
N ILE A 143 6.78 8.59 -2.84
CA ILE A 143 6.66 9.17 -1.49
C ILE A 143 5.41 10.05 -1.41
N GLU A 144 5.24 10.96 -2.35
CA GLU A 144 4.10 11.87 -2.39
C GLU A 144 2.80 11.10 -2.60
N GLY A 145 2.79 10.13 -3.50
CA GLY A 145 1.62 9.30 -3.79
C GLY A 145 1.20 8.45 -2.59
N ALA A 146 2.16 7.76 -1.97
CA ALA A 146 1.89 6.92 -0.81
C ALA A 146 1.43 7.76 0.39
N SER A 147 2.08 8.89 0.64
CA SER A 147 1.70 9.79 1.74
C SER A 147 0.29 10.36 1.53
N SER A 148 -0.04 10.75 0.31
CA SER A 148 -1.39 11.25 -0.01
C SER A 148 -2.44 10.15 0.17
N ALA A 149 -2.14 8.93 -0.24
CA ALA A 149 -3.03 7.80 -0.06
C ALA A 149 -3.27 7.51 1.43
N ILE A 150 -2.19 7.44 2.21
CA ILE A 150 -2.27 7.18 3.65
C ILE A 150 -3.05 8.28 4.39
N ASN A 151 -2.87 9.55 3.99
CA ASN A 151 -3.56 10.67 4.62
C ASN A 151 -5.08 10.61 4.42
N GLN A 152 -5.57 9.87 3.44
CA GLN A 152 -7.02 9.66 3.25
C GLN A 152 -7.63 8.79 4.36
N ILE A 153 -6.81 8.03 5.07
CA ILE A 153 -7.28 7.14 6.13
C ILE A 153 -7.96 7.94 7.25
N ASP A 154 -7.42 9.10 7.61
CA ASP A 154 -8.02 9.95 8.64
C ASP A 154 -9.47 10.32 8.29
N GLY A 155 -9.73 10.66 7.04
CA GLY A 155 -11.06 10.97 6.56
C GLY A 155 -12.00 9.76 6.60
N LEU A 156 -11.50 8.58 6.26
CA LEU A 156 -12.27 7.34 6.30
C LEU A 156 -12.63 6.98 7.75
N LEU A 157 -11.69 7.16 8.68
CA LEU A 157 -11.91 6.87 10.10
C LEU A 157 -12.89 7.83 10.75
N ALA A 158 -12.97 9.07 10.25
CA ALA A 158 -13.89 10.09 10.78
C ALA A 158 -15.33 9.89 10.28
N GLY A 159 -15.52 9.13 9.23
CA GLY A 159 -16.84 8.85 8.60
C GLY A 159 -17.52 7.56 9.10
#